data_372169580ca34249ef80430a974feafc
#
_entry.id   372169580ca34249ef80430a974feafc
#
_cell.length_a   1.000
_cell.length_b   1.000
_cell.length_c   1.000
_cell.angle_alpha   90.00
_cell.angle_beta   90.00
_cell.angle_gamma   90.00
#
_symmetry.space_group_name_H-M   'P 1'
#
loop_
_entity.id
_entity.type
_entity.pdbx_description
1 polymer ?
#
loop_
_entity_poly.entity_id
_entity_poly.type
_entity_poly.pdbx_seq_one_letter_code
_entity_poly.pdbx_strand_id
1 'polypeptide(L)'
;MKTTTVDQYLAEGCGRCKKGGTPDCVVHRWDSILVEMRALALECNLFEEVKWSVPCYTLSGKNIVMVGAFKDYCSFMFMKGALLQDEDNLLYRQTENVTAGRQMRFTSLGEFKEKRAIAKHFILEAIRLEREGAKVEKNTKQEPIPSELQGFFDGDEGFSRAFFALTLGRQRAYLLHFNQA
;
A
#
# COMPACT_ATOMS: atom_id res chain seq x y z
N MET A 1 -20.80 -5.76 1.44
CA MET A 1 -20.44 -6.91 2.30
C MET A 1 -18.96 -6.74 2.70
N LYS A 2 -18.58 -7.01 3.94
CA LYS A 2 -17.19 -6.80 4.37
C LYS A 2 -16.43 -8.12 4.22
N THR A 3 -15.44 -8.16 3.35
CA THR A 3 -14.56 -9.32 3.16
C THR A 3 -13.72 -9.54 4.42
N THR A 4 -13.79 -10.73 5.02
CA THR A 4 -13.12 -11.06 6.29
C THR A 4 -12.02 -12.11 6.13
N THR A 5 -12.06 -12.90 5.05
CA THR A 5 -11.02 -13.89 4.72
C THR A 5 -10.49 -13.70 3.32
N VAL A 6 -9.29 -14.22 3.05
CA VAL A 6 -8.71 -14.15 1.71
C VAL A 6 -9.46 -15.06 0.73
N ASP A 7 -10.03 -16.17 1.20
CA ASP A 7 -10.89 -17.01 0.37
C ASP A 7 -12.13 -16.24 -0.11
N GLN A 8 -12.77 -15.47 0.78
CA GLN A 8 -13.87 -14.58 0.38
C GLN A 8 -13.40 -13.48 -0.58
N TYR A 9 -12.22 -12.90 -0.36
CA TYR A 9 -11.67 -11.90 -1.28
C TYR A 9 -11.51 -12.45 -2.69
N LEU A 10 -10.99 -13.66 -2.84
CA LEU A 10 -10.80 -14.28 -4.14
C LEU A 10 -12.14 -14.72 -4.77
N ALA A 11 -13.06 -15.28 -3.98
CA ALA A 11 -14.35 -15.80 -4.45
C ALA A 11 -15.38 -14.69 -4.73
N GLU A 12 -15.45 -13.67 -3.87
CA GLU A 12 -16.54 -12.68 -3.87
C GLU A 12 -16.05 -11.26 -4.27
N GLY A 13 -14.74 -11.05 -4.38
CA GLY A 13 -14.17 -9.76 -4.69
C GLY A 13 -13.82 -8.90 -3.47
N CYS A 14 -13.41 -7.65 -3.73
CA CYS A 14 -12.76 -6.81 -2.71
C CYS A 14 -13.66 -6.30 -1.58
N GLY A 15 -14.98 -6.45 -1.66
CA GLY A 15 -15.94 -6.01 -0.64
C GLY A 15 -16.00 -4.49 -0.36
N ARG A 16 -15.24 -3.66 -1.08
CA ARG A 16 -15.13 -2.21 -0.86
C ARG A 16 -15.49 -1.34 -2.07
N CYS A 17 -15.43 -1.89 -3.28
CA CYS A 17 -15.83 -1.16 -4.48
C CYS A 17 -17.32 -1.37 -4.77
N LYS A 18 -17.93 -0.51 -5.60
CA LYS A 18 -19.35 -0.61 -6.00
C LYS A 18 -19.69 -1.95 -6.69
N LYS A 19 -18.66 -2.65 -7.22
CA LYS A 19 -18.78 -3.94 -7.90
C LYS A 19 -18.37 -5.12 -7.01
N GLY A 20 -18.04 -4.88 -5.74
CA GLY A 20 -17.73 -5.94 -4.77
C GLY A 20 -18.91 -6.91 -4.62
N GLY A 21 -18.65 -8.22 -4.62
CA GLY A 21 -19.67 -9.24 -4.61
C GLY A 21 -20.33 -9.51 -5.96
N THR A 22 -19.82 -8.94 -7.06
CA THR A 22 -20.31 -9.19 -8.41
C THR A 22 -19.16 -9.68 -9.33
N PRO A 23 -19.45 -10.38 -10.44
CA PRO A 23 -18.45 -10.81 -11.42
C PRO A 23 -17.61 -9.67 -12.02
N ASP A 24 -18.13 -8.43 -11.96
CA ASP A 24 -17.45 -7.25 -12.47
C ASP A 24 -16.37 -6.70 -11.53
N CYS A 25 -16.19 -7.28 -10.34
CA CYS A 25 -15.14 -6.84 -9.44
C CYS A 25 -13.77 -7.09 -10.07
N VAL A 26 -12.89 -6.10 -9.98
CA VAL A 26 -11.54 -6.15 -10.57
C VAL A 26 -10.69 -7.32 -10.04
N VAL A 27 -11.01 -7.86 -8.88
CA VAL A 27 -10.34 -9.05 -8.31
C VAL A 27 -10.46 -10.24 -9.26
N HIS A 28 -11.66 -10.47 -9.83
CA HIS A 28 -11.90 -11.60 -10.73
C HIS A 28 -11.14 -11.50 -12.06
N ARG A 29 -10.76 -10.30 -12.47
CA ARG A 29 -9.89 -10.13 -13.64
C ARG A 29 -8.48 -10.70 -13.43
N TRP A 30 -8.02 -10.74 -12.19
CA TRP A 30 -6.66 -11.14 -11.80
C TRP A 30 -6.62 -12.43 -10.99
N ASP A 31 -7.72 -13.21 -10.94
CA ASP A 31 -7.90 -14.37 -10.08
C ASP A 31 -6.72 -15.33 -10.13
N SER A 32 -6.29 -15.76 -11.33
CA SER A 32 -5.18 -16.70 -11.51
C SER A 32 -3.85 -16.18 -10.98
N ILE A 33 -3.57 -14.87 -11.15
CA ILE A 33 -2.34 -14.26 -10.62
C ILE A 33 -2.43 -14.10 -9.10
N LEU A 34 -3.60 -13.68 -8.58
CA LEU A 34 -3.80 -13.48 -7.14
C LEU A 34 -3.67 -14.79 -6.36
N VAL A 35 -4.13 -15.91 -6.93
CA VAL A 35 -3.92 -17.24 -6.34
C VAL A 35 -2.44 -17.60 -6.25
N GLU A 36 -1.68 -17.36 -7.32
CA GLU A 36 -0.23 -17.60 -7.33
C GLU A 36 0.55 -16.66 -6.39
N MET A 37 0.14 -15.37 -6.31
CA MET A 37 0.71 -14.41 -5.38
C MET A 37 0.45 -14.82 -3.92
N ARG A 38 -0.76 -15.30 -3.62
CA ARG A 38 -1.11 -15.88 -2.32
C ARG A 38 -0.20 -17.06 -1.98
N ALA A 39 -0.09 -18.01 -2.91
CA ALA A 39 0.74 -19.19 -2.73
C ALA A 39 2.20 -18.81 -2.42
N LEU A 40 2.76 -17.84 -3.16
CA LEU A 40 4.12 -17.37 -2.93
C LEU A 40 4.31 -16.71 -1.56
N ALA A 41 3.36 -15.89 -1.12
CA ALA A 41 3.45 -15.25 0.21
C ALA A 41 3.38 -16.27 1.35
N LEU A 42 2.52 -17.28 1.23
CA LEU A 42 2.42 -18.38 2.19
C LEU A 42 3.67 -19.27 2.20
N GLU A 43 4.26 -19.54 1.02
CA GLU A 43 5.54 -20.25 0.89
C GLU A 43 6.68 -19.54 1.64
N CYS A 44 6.60 -18.22 1.78
CA CYS A 44 7.55 -17.44 2.58
C CYS A 44 7.25 -17.44 4.10
N ASN A 45 6.36 -18.31 4.58
CA ASN A 45 5.97 -18.47 5.98
C ASN A 45 5.38 -17.18 6.60
N LEU A 46 4.64 -16.41 5.83
CA LEU A 46 3.86 -15.28 6.32
C LEU A 46 2.46 -15.73 6.75
N PHE A 47 1.93 -15.07 7.78
CA PHE A 47 0.53 -15.23 8.20
C PHE A 47 -0.40 -14.41 7.31
N GLU A 48 -1.49 -15.03 6.89
CA GLU A 48 -2.50 -14.42 6.02
C GLU A 48 -3.61 -13.77 6.85
N GLU A 49 -3.91 -12.53 6.56
CA GLU A 49 -4.99 -11.75 7.17
C GLU A 49 -5.68 -10.90 6.10
N VAL A 50 -6.88 -10.39 6.40
CA VAL A 50 -7.51 -9.33 5.60
C VAL A 50 -7.43 -8.01 6.37
N LYS A 51 -6.72 -7.05 5.82
CA LYS A 51 -6.63 -5.67 6.33
C LYS A 51 -7.01 -4.69 5.22
N TRP A 52 -7.80 -3.66 5.56
CA TRP A 52 -8.31 -2.68 4.59
C TRP A 52 -9.00 -3.31 3.37
N SER A 53 -9.70 -4.45 3.60
CA SER A 53 -10.40 -5.25 2.60
C SER A 53 -9.51 -5.80 1.47
N VAL A 54 -8.23 -6.07 1.76
CA VAL A 54 -7.29 -6.74 0.85
C VAL A 54 -6.46 -7.78 1.62
N PRO A 55 -5.94 -8.82 0.94
CA PRO A 55 -5.00 -9.76 1.53
C PRO A 55 -3.75 -9.04 2.05
N CYS A 56 -3.41 -9.30 3.30
CA CYS A 56 -2.24 -8.78 3.99
C CYS A 56 -1.47 -9.93 4.61
N TYR A 57 -0.19 -10.01 4.32
CA TYR A 57 0.69 -11.07 4.80
C TYR A 57 1.61 -10.48 5.86
N THR A 58 1.61 -11.12 7.04
CA THR A 58 2.20 -10.56 8.25
C THR A 58 3.25 -11.50 8.85
N LEU A 59 4.18 -10.92 9.60
CA LEU A 59 5.15 -11.63 10.43
C LEU A 59 5.03 -11.12 11.87
N SER A 60 4.67 -12.00 12.80
CA SER A 60 4.49 -11.64 14.22
C SER A 60 3.60 -10.39 14.41
N GLY A 61 2.50 -10.30 13.65
CA GLY A 61 1.55 -9.18 13.68
C GLY A 61 2.00 -7.91 12.94
N LYS A 62 3.19 -7.90 12.34
CA LYS A 62 3.69 -6.79 11.52
C LYS A 62 3.39 -7.03 10.05
N ASN A 63 2.84 -6.03 9.37
CA ASN A 63 2.51 -6.13 7.95
C ASN A 63 3.79 -6.10 7.11
N ILE A 64 4.00 -7.11 6.29
CA ILE A 64 5.17 -7.25 5.41
C ILE A 64 4.79 -6.84 3.99
N VAL A 65 3.81 -7.53 3.42
CA VAL A 65 3.37 -7.32 2.05
C VAL A 65 1.86 -7.47 1.94
N MET A 66 1.25 -6.68 1.07
CA MET A 66 -0.18 -6.76 0.72
C MET A 66 -0.34 -7.14 -0.73
N VAL A 67 -1.44 -7.81 -1.06
CA VAL A 67 -1.82 -8.14 -2.43
C VAL A 67 -2.99 -7.27 -2.84
N GLY A 68 -2.84 -6.53 -3.94
CA GLY A 68 -3.86 -5.61 -4.43
C GLY A 68 -4.22 -5.87 -5.88
N ALA A 69 -5.52 -5.75 -6.20
CA ALA A 69 -6.06 -5.76 -7.56
C ALA A 69 -6.48 -4.34 -7.96
N PHE A 70 -5.97 -3.87 -9.09
CA PHE A 70 -6.25 -2.58 -9.69
C PHE A 70 -6.81 -2.77 -11.10
N LYS A 71 -7.31 -1.69 -11.72
CA LYS A 71 -7.91 -1.77 -13.05
C LYS A 71 -6.95 -2.34 -14.10
N ASP A 72 -5.69 -1.92 -14.07
CA ASP A 72 -4.73 -2.19 -15.14
C ASP A 72 -3.58 -3.14 -14.71
N TYR A 73 -3.51 -3.53 -13.43
CA TYR A 73 -2.49 -4.42 -12.87
C TYR A 73 -2.94 -5.01 -11.53
N CYS A 74 -2.30 -6.09 -11.10
CA CYS A 74 -2.26 -6.51 -9.71
C CYS A 74 -0.85 -6.30 -9.14
N SER A 75 -0.69 -6.28 -7.81
CA SER A 75 0.61 -5.98 -7.22
C SER A 75 0.84 -6.61 -5.86
N PHE A 76 2.09 -6.90 -5.57
CA PHE A 76 2.61 -6.92 -4.21
C PHE A 76 2.92 -5.49 -3.77
N MET A 77 2.39 -5.08 -2.61
CA MET A 77 2.75 -3.81 -1.98
C MET A 77 3.58 -4.10 -0.73
N PHE A 78 4.86 -3.81 -0.77
CA PHE A 78 5.80 -3.95 0.34
C PHE A 78 5.70 -2.75 1.27
N MET A 79 5.44 -2.98 2.56
CA MET A 79 5.21 -1.91 3.53
C MET A 79 6.44 -1.03 3.78
N LYS A 80 7.63 -1.64 3.75
CA LYS A 80 8.94 -0.96 3.83
C LYS A 80 9.70 -1.02 2.50
N GLY A 81 8.97 -1.01 1.39
CA GLY A 81 9.54 -1.23 0.05
C GLY A 81 10.65 -0.25 -0.34
N ALA A 82 10.69 0.94 0.28
CA ALA A 82 11.77 1.90 0.07
C ALA A 82 13.16 1.44 0.57
N LEU A 83 13.20 0.37 1.37
CA LEU A 83 14.44 -0.21 1.90
C LEU A 83 14.90 -1.45 1.13
N LEU A 84 14.09 -1.94 0.20
CA LEU A 84 14.44 -3.11 -0.62
C LEU A 84 15.48 -2.73 -1.67
N GLN A 85 16.42 -3.64 -1.94
CA GLN A 85 17.42 -3.49 -2.98
C GLN A 85 16.79 -3.82 -4.34
N ASP A 86 16.48 -2.78 -5.12
CA ASP A 86 15.79 -2.86 -6.39
C ASP A 86 16.71 -2.42 -7.54
N GLU A 87 17.69 -3.25 -7.87
CA GLU A 87 18.67 -2.96 -8.92
C GLU A 87 18.03 -2.87 -10.31
N ASP A 88 16.95 -3.62 -10.54
CA ASP A 88 16.25 -3.70 -11.82
C ASP A 88 15.12 -2.68 -11.98
N ASN A 89 14.90 -1.80 -10.98
CA ASN A 89 13.82 -0.80 -10.96
C ASN A 89 12.41 -1.39 -11.15
N LEU A 90 12.12 -2.50 -10.50
CA LEU A 90 10.84 -3.21 -10.56
C LEU A 90 9.81 -2.72 -9.53
N LEU A 91 10.24 -1.85 -8.61
CA LEU A 91 9.41 -1.35 -7.51
C LEU A 91 8.95 0.09 -7.75
N TYR A 92 7.66 0.28 -7.80
CA TYR A 92 7.01 1.56 -8.12
C TYR A 92 6.42 2.21 -6.87
N ARG A 93 6.52 3.52 -6.76
CA ARG A 93 5.68 4.29 -5.83
C ARG A 93 4.24 4.29 -6.34
N GLN A 94 3.26 4.15 -5.45
CA GLN A 94 1.86 4.25 -5.84
C GLN A 94 1.49 5.70 -6.20
N THR A 95 2.01 6.66 -5.43
CA THR A 95 1.93 8.10 -5.70
C THR A 95 3.25 8.74 -5.28
N GLU A 96 3.52 9.97 -5.73
CA GLU A 96 4.71 10.73 -5.36
C GLU A 96 4.85 10.94 -3.85
N ASN A 97 3.73 11.01 -3.14
CA ASN A 97 3.69 11.25 -1.70
C ASN A 97 3.94 10.00 -0.85
N VAL A 98 3.98 8.81 -1.45
CA VAL A 98 4.29 7.55 -0.74
C VAL A 98 5.78 7.44 -0.50
N THR A 99 6.20 7.54 0.77
CA THR A 99 7.62 7.48 1.16
C THR A 99 8.11 6.05 1.37
N ALA A 100 7.35 5.20 2.09
CA ALA A 100 7.77 3.87 2.52
C ALA A 100 7.36 2.74 1.57
N GLY A 101 6.12 2.73 1.14
CA GLY A 101 5.55 1.65 0.33
C GLY A 101 6.11 1.60 -1.08
N ARG A 102 6.27 0.39 -1.62
CA ARG A 102 6.57 0.15 -3.04
C ARG A 102 5.72 -0.99 -3.56
N GLN A 103 5.35 -0.92 -4.83
CA GLN A 103 4.57 -1.94 -5.53
C GLN A 103 5.43 -2.64 -6.57
N MET A 104 5.46 -3.97 -6.54
CA MET A 104 5.85 -4.78 -7.70
C MET A 104 4.57 -5.14 -8.46
N ARG A 105 4.46 -4.71 -9.71
CA ARG A 105 3.22 -4.77 -10.50
C ARG A 105 3.31 -5.88 -11.55
N PHE A 106 2.15 -6.49 -11.84
CA PHE A 106 2.01 -7.56 -12.84
C PHE A 106 0.75 -7.33 -13.67
N THR A 107 0.88 -7.55 -14.96
CA THR A 107 -0.20 -7.37 -15.95
C THR A 107 -0.64 -8.69 -16.58
N SER A 108 0.12 -9.79 -16.38
CA SER A 108 -0.21 -11.12 -16.86
C SER A 108 0.36 -12.22 -15.96
N LEU A 109 -0.24 -13.41 -16.02
CA LEU A 109 0.27 -14.59 -15.32
C LEU A 109 1.65 -15.00 -15.82
N GLY A 110 1.92 -14.83 -17.12
CA GLY A 110 3.24 -15.10 -17.71
C GLY A 110 4.31 -14.22 -17.07
N GLU A 111 4.06 -12.91 -17.00
CA GLU A 111 4.96 -11.95 -16.37
C GLU A 111 5.20 -12.29 -14.89
N PHE A 112 4.14 -12.68 -14.15
CA PHE A 112 4.29 -13.10 -12.76
C PHE A 112 5.20 -14.32 -12.63
N LYS A 113 5.01 -15.35 -13.48
CA LYS A 113 5.82 -16.57 -13.47
C LYS A 113 7.29 -16.29 -13.77
N GLU A 114 7.57 -15.44 -14.74
CA GLU A 114 8.94 -15.02 -15.08
C GLU A 114 9.62 -14.29 -13.91
N LYS A 115 8.88 -13.42 -13.22
CA LYS A 115 9.40 -12.59 -12.11
C LYS A 115 9.19 -13.21 -10.72
N ARG A 116 8.66 -14.44 -10.64
CA ARG A 116 8.31 -15.09 -9.36
C ARG A 116 9.49 -15.20 -8.40
N ALA A 117 10.68 -15.55 -8.93
CA ALA A 117 11.88 -15.66 -8.11
C ALA A 117 12.31 -14.31 -7.53
N ILE A 118 12.20 -13.23 -8.29
CA ILE A 118 12.50 -11.86 -7.86
C ILE A 118 11.47 -11.41 -6.81
N ALA A 119 10.18 -11.68 -7.05
CA ALA A 119 9.13 -11.38 -6.08
C ALA A 119 9.36 -12.10 -4.74
N LYS A 120 9.77 -13.39 -4.79
CA LYS A 120 10.16 -14.16 -3.59
C LYS A 120 11.34 -13.53 -2.88
N HIS A 121 12.36 -13.12 -3.62
CA HIS A 121 13.53 -12.43 -3.06
C HIS A 121 13.11 -11.17 -2.29
N PHE A 122 12.30 -10.31 -2.89
CA PHE A 122 11.79 -9.11 -2.20
C PHE A 122 10.95 -9.42 -0.95
N ILE A 123 10.14 -10.49 -0.97
CA ILE A 123 9.38 -10.91 0.23
C ILE A 123 10.34 -11.34 1.35
N LEU A 124 11.34 -12.16 1.03
CA LEU A 124 12.34 -12.63 2.02
C LEU A 124 13.19 -11.47 2.55
N GLU A 125 13.57 -10.53 1.71
CA GLU A 125 14.28 -9.33 2.14
C GLU A 125 13.40 -8.44 3.04
N ALA A 126 12.13 -8.25 2.70
CA ALA A 126 11.19 -7.51 3.55
C ALA A 126 11.01 -8.17 4.93
N ILE A 127 10.99 -9.51 4.98
CA ILE A 127 10.97 -10.29 6.23
C ILE A 127 12.27 -10.04 7.04
N ARG A 128 13.42 -10.07 6.39
CA ARG A 128 14.73 -9.80 7.02
C ARG A 128 14.76 -8.41 7.63
N LEU A 129 14.40 -7.40 6.85
CA LEU A 129 14.34 -6.00 7.29
C LEU A 129 13.38 -5.78 8.47
N GLU A 130 12.24 -6.50 8.49
CA GLU A 130 11.32 -6.42 9.64
C GLU A 130 11.94 -7.04 10.90
N ARG A 131 12.61 -8.19 10.78
CA ARG A 131 13.30 -8.86 11.91
C ARG A 131 14.43 -8.01 12.46
N GLU A 132 15.16 -7.31 11.62
CA GLU A 132 16.24 -6.38 11.99
C GLU A 132 15.72 -5.06 12.59
N GLY A 133 14.40 -4.85 12.59
CA GLY A 133 13.78 -3.62 13.08
C GLY A 133 14.07 -2.39 12.21
N ALA A 134 14.44 -2.58 10.94
CA ALA A 134 14.72 -1.51 10.00
C ALA A 134 13.53 -0.53 9.90
N LYS A 135 13.82 0.77 9.84
CA LYS A 135 12.81 1.83 9.79
C LYS A 135 13.02 2.69 8.55
N VAL A 136 11.93 2.96 7.84
CA VAL A 136 11.96 3.96 6.78
C VAL A 136 11.98 5.34 7.42
N GLU A 137 12.88 6.19 6.96
CA GLU A 137 12.93 7.59 7.41
C GLU A 137 11.61 8.29 7.10
N LYS A 138 11.08 8.96 8.10
CA LYS A 138 9.87 9.76 7.91
C LYS A 138 10.22 10.99 7.08
N ASN A 139 9.42 11.28 6.06
CA ASN A 139 9.53 12.56 5.39
C ASN A 139 9.08 13.65 6.36
N THR A 140 10.04 14.40 6.89
CA THR A 140 9.83 15.55 7.78
C THR A 140 9.77 16.88 7.04
N LYS A 141 9.79 16.85 5.69
CA LYS A 141 9.71 18.08 4.89
C LYS A 141 8.40 18.80 5.20
N GLN A 142 8.51 20.01 5.70
CA GLN A 142 7.34 20.87 5.87
C GLN A 142 6.90 21.39 4.50
N GLU A 143 5.62 21.28 4.23
CA GLU A 143 5.03 21.90 3.04
C GLU A 143 4.79 23.37 3.33
N PRO A 144 4.97 24.27 2.36
CA PRO A 144 4.68 25.69 2.53
C PRO A 144 3.19 25.89 2.84
N ILE A 145 2.91 26.88 3.68
CA ILE A 145 1.53 27.31 3.95
C ILE A 145 1.14 28.26 2.80
N PRO A 146 0.08 27.98 2.03
CA PRO A 146 -0.41 28.89 1.01
C PRO A 146 -0.85 30.22 1.63
N SER A 147 -0.71 31.33 0.88
CA SER A 147 -1.10 32.67 1.35
C SER A 147 -2.54 32.77 1.76
N GLU A 148 -3.43 32.10 1.04
CA GLU A 148 -4.87 32.03 1.33
C GLU A 148 -5.13 31.37 2.69
N LEU A 149 -4.46 30.27 2.99
CA LEU A 149 -4.58 29.57 4.27
C LEU A 149 -3.95 30.38 5.42
N GLN A 150 -2.83 31.08 5.15
CA GLN A 150 -2.20 31.97 6.11
C GLN A 150 -3.18 33.06 6.55
N GLY A 151 -3.94 33.65 5.62
CA GLY A 151 -4.96 34.65 5.94
C GLY A 151 -6.05 34.13 6.90
N PHE A 152 -6.43 32.86 6.79
CA PHE A 152 -7.36 32.22 7.76
C PHE A 152 -6.72 32.00 9.12
N PHE A 153 -5.46 31.64 9.17
CA PHE A 153 -4.73 31.50 10.46
C PHE A 153 -4.59 32.82 11.19
N ASP A 154 -4.37 33.91 10.46
CA ASP A 154 -4.23 35.25 11.02
C ASP A 154 -5.58 35.84 11.47
N GLY A 155 -6.66 35.46 10.80
CA GLY A 155 -8.02 35.97 11.07
C GLY A 155 -8.82 35.16 12.11
N ASP A 156 -8.45 33.89 12.36
CA ASP A 156 -9.18 32.97 13.25
C ASP A 156 -8.21 32.17 14.12
N GLU A 157 -8.01 32.62 15.36
CA GLU A 157 -7.16 31.94 16.34
C GLU A 157 -7.66 30.52 16.66
N GLY A 158 -8.97 30.28 16.67
CA GLY A 158 -9.56 28.98 16.93
C GLY A 158 -9.23 27.98 15.83
N PHE A 159 -9.36 28.39 14.57
CA PHE A 159 -8.98 27.61 13.42
C PHE A 159 -7.46 27.31 13.40
N SER A 160 -6.64 28.33 13.63
CA SER A 160 -5.18 28.19 13.72
C SER A 160 -4.79 27.16 14.77
N ARG A 161 -5.33 27.28 15.99
CA ARG A 161 -5.07 26.35 17.09
C ARG A 161 -5.50 24.92 16.75
N ALA A 162 -6.67 24.75 16.16
CA ALA A 162 -7.17 23.43 15.75
C ALA A 162 -6.28 22.77 14.67
N PHE A 163 -5.81 23.54 13.69
CA PHE A 163 -4.91 23.04 12.66
C PHE A 163 -3.56 22.60 13.23
N PHE A 164 -2.93 23.42 14.05
CA PHE A 164 -1.62 23.12 14.63
C PHE A 164 -1.67 22.05 15.74
N ALA A 165 -2.86 21.74 16.29
CA ALA A 165 -3.08 20.59 17.16
C ALA A 165 -3.12 19.25 16.41
N LEU A 166 -3.26 19.25 15.08
CA LEU A 166 -3.18 18.05 14.26
C LEU A 166 -1.75 17.47 14.28
N THR A 167 -1.65 16.14 14.07
CA THR A 167 -0.34 15.52 13.87
C THR A 167 0.33 16.10 12.61
N LEU A 168 1.67 16.18 12.61
CA LEU A 168 2.46 16.70 11.46
C LEU A 168 2.08 16.03 10.13
N GLY A 169 1.77 14.73 10.14
CA GLY A 169 1.31 14.01 8.95
C GLY A 169 -0.05 14.51 8.43
N ARG A 170 -0.98 14.85 9.32
CA ARG A 170 -2.28 15.41 8.93
C ARG A 170 -2.14 16.85 8.45
N GLN A 171 -1.36 17.68 9.15
CA GLN A 171 -1.04 19.04 8.68
C GLN A 171 -0.47 18.99 7.27
N ARG A 172 0.54 18.14 7.04
CA ARG A 172 1.15 17.96 5.73
C ARG A 172 0.16 17.53 4.65
N ALA A 173 -0.75 16.60 4.98
CA ALA A 173 -1.76 16.13 4.02
C ALA A 173 -2.69 17.27 3.58
N TYR A 174 -3.13 18.13 4.51
CA TYR A 174 -3.92 19.32 4.18
C TYR A 174 -3.12 20.33 3.35
N LEU A 175 -1.88 20.63 3.74
CA LEU A 175 -1.03 21.58 2.99
C LEU A 175 -0.76 21.08 1.56
N LEU A 176 -0.48 19.79 1.36
CA LEU A 176 -0.35 19.21 0.03
C LEU A 176 -1.64 19.37 -0.80
N HIS A 177 -2.79 19.18 -0.19
CA HIS A 177 -4.07 19.35 -0.88
C HIS A 177 -4.28 20.83 -1.29
N PHE A 178 -4.05 21.77 -0.40
CA PHE A 178 -4.20 23.20 -0.69
C PHE A 178 -3.18 23.70 -1.72
N ASN A 179 -1.96 23.21 -1.70
CA ASN A 179 -0.92 23.60 -2.68
C ASN A 179 -1.16 23.02 -4.08
N GLN A 180 -2.09 22.07 -4.25
CA GLN A 180 -2.44 21.44 -5.53
C GLN A 180 -3.79 21.91 -6.07
N ALA A 181 -4.54 22.69 -5.32
CA ALA A 181 -5.83 23.24 -5.73
C ALA A 181 -5.64 24.51 -6.56
#